data_830d3ae0a92b4059b3256c259ec07a35
#
_entry.id   830d3ae0a92b4059b3256c259ec07a35
#
_cell.length_a   1.000
_cell.length_b   1.000
_cell.length_c   1.000
_cell.angle_alpha   90.00
_cell.angle_beta   90.00
_cell.angle_gamma   90.00
#
_symmetry.space_group_name_H-M   'P 1'
#
loop_
_entity.id
_entity.type
_entity.pdbx_description
1 polymer ?
#
loop_
_entity_poly.entity_id
_entity_poly.type
_entity_poly.pdbx_seq_one_letter_code
_entity_poly.pdbx_strand_id
1 'polypeptide(L)'
;MLAVSAVLPDTLPDHPPLILIHSSANSAAVWRCWQQALAEQRWPSYDIDLRGHGQSGPRDLSHTSMQDYAADITVLVTQCRQPPVLIGWSMGGLVALMVAATGAAGACVGLAPSTPAQQFNTSVVLRTGEFGGEEYGITSHDPDEQPAMPDLDREERRAALASLGRESRLARDERQRGIIIEALPCPLLIVTGTRDRAWPRERYNHLGFTADYLSVEGASHWGLVLQRRALSSMIPEVLRWIVQHT
;
A
#
# COMPACT_ATOMS: atom_id res chain seq x y z
N MET A 1 -15.37 -11.98 -6.58
CA MET A 1 -15.68 -10.58 -6.96
C MET A 1 -14.82 -9.70 -6.08
N LEU A 2 -14.16 -8.68 -6.65
CA LEU A 2 -13.37 -7.70 -5.92
C LEU A 2 -14.28 -6.59 -5.39
N ALA A 3 -14.10 -6.21 -4.14
CA ALA A 3 -14.78 -5.07 -3.54
C ALA A 3 -13.93 -3.82 -3.72
N VAL A 4 -14.54 -2.79 -4.27
CA VAL A 4 -13.92 -1.48 -4.52
C VAL A 4 -14.83 -0.42 -3.93
N SER A 5 -14.28 0.46 -3.09
CA SER A 5 -14.97 1.67 -2.64
C SER A 5 -14.47 2.87 -3.43
N ALA A 6 -15.35 3.80 -3.71
CA ALA A 6 -14.99 5.05 -4.37
C ALA A 6 -15.43 6.25 -3.53
N VAL A 7 -14.53 7.20 -3.35
CA VAL A 7 -14.87 8.52 -2.81
C VAL A 7 -14.60 9.53 -3.92
N LEU A 8 -15.69 10.14 -4.40
CA LEU A 8 -15.67 11.07 -5.52
C LEU A 8 -16.03 12.47 -5.03
N PRO A 9 -15.31 13.51 -5.48
CA PRO A 9 -15.74 14.89 -5.22
C PRO A 9 -17.01 15.22 -6.00
N ASP A 10 -17.78 16.23 -5.55
CA ASP A 10 -19.03 16.66 -6.17
C ASP A 10 -18.89 17.00 -7.66
N THR A 11 -17.74 17.53 -8.04
CA THR A 11 -17.35 17.78 -9.42
C THR A 11 -16.04 17.05 -9.68
N LEU A 12 -16.03 16.16 -10.68
CA LEU A 12 -14.82 15.44 -11.07
C LEU A 12 -13.82 16.44 -11.69
N PRO A 13 -12.65 16.66 -11.07
CA PRO A 13 -11.58 17.43 -11.67
C PRO A 13 -10.91 16.63 -12.80
N ASP A 14 -10.12 17.33 -13.60
CA ASP A 14 -9.27 16.70 -14.61
C ASP A 14 -7.95 16.16 -13.99
N HIS A 15 -8.11 15.39 -12.92
CA HIS A 15 -7.01 14.71 -12.25
C HIS A 15 -7.05 13.22 -12.49
N PRO A 16 -5.91 12.54 -12.57
CA PRO A 16 -5.89 11.09 -12.68
C PRO A 16 -6.53 10.46 -11.42
N PRO A 17 -7.26 9.35 -11.59
CA PRO A 17 -7.82 8.64 -10.43
C PRO A 17 -6.70 8.05 -9.57
N LEU A 18 -6.89 8.10 -8.24
CA LEU A 18 -5.97 7.49 -7.27
C LEU A 18 -6.48 6.11 -6.90
N ILE A 19 -5.66 5.07 -7.06
CA ILE A 19 -5.98 3.71 -6.63
C ILE A 19 -5.15 3.39 -5.38
N LEU A 20 -5.83 3.12 -4.26
CA LEU A 20 -5.24 2.87 -2.95
C LEU A 20 -5.16 1.36 -2.69
N ILE A 21 -3.96 0.84 -2.43
CA ILE A 21 -3.67 -0.59 -2.31
C ILE A 21 -3.14 -0.88 -0.91
N HIS A 22 -3.91 -1.65 -0.12
CA HIS A 22 -3.60 -1.95 1.28
C HIS A 22 -2.42 -2.91 1.45
N SER A 23 -1.92 -3.00 2.68
CA SER A 23 -0.82 -3.86 3.07
C SER A 23 -1.25 -5.31 3.34
N SER A 24 -0.25 -6.16 3.60
CA SER A 24 -0.39 -7.53 4.05
C SER A 24 -1.23 -7.65 5.31
N ALA A 25 -2.06 -8.69 5.41
CA ALA A 25 -2.96 -8.98 6.52
C ALA A 25 -3.86 -7.80 6.92
N ASN A 26 -4.29 -7.03 5.93
CA ASN A 26 -5.07 -5.81 6.08
C ASN A 26 -6.26 -5.78 5.12
N SER A 27 -7.02 -4.71 5.13
CA SER A 27 -8.11 -4.46 4.20
C SER A 27 -8.14 -2.99 3.77
N ALA A 28 -8.95 -2.66 2.78
CA ALA A 28 -9.17 -1.30 2.30
C ALA A 28 -9.66 -0.33 3.41
N ALA A 29 -10.23 -0.86 4.50
CA ALA A 29 -10.66 -0.06 5.64
C ALA A 29 -9.55 0.85 6.23
N VAL A 30 -8.28 0.50 6.03
CA VAL A 30 -7.12 1.30 6.47
C VAL A 30 -7.05 2.67 5.76
N TRP A 31 -7.65 2.80 4.58
CA TRP A 31 -7.57 4.00 3.75
C TRP A 31 -8.60 5.09 4.08
N ARG A 32 -9.50 4.81 5.02
CA ARG A 32 -10.61 5.74 5.34
C ARG A 32 -10.15 7.19 5.59
N CYS A 33 -9.09 7.38 6.38
CA CYS A 33 -8.56 8.72 6.66
C CYS A 33 -7.95 9.37 5.42
N TRP A 34 -7.26 8.57 4.57
CA TRP A 34 -6.74 9.03 3.29
C TRP A 34 -7.86 9.48 2.36
N GLN A 35 -8.88 8.65 2.16
CA GLN A 35 -9.99 8.97 1.26
C GLN A 35 -10.73 10.24 1.68
N GLN A 36 -10.94 10.42 3.01
CA GLN A 36 -11.53 11.66 3.52
C GLN A 36 -10.66 12.87 3.18
N ALA A 37 -9.36 12.81 3.46
CA ALA A 37 -8.44 13.92 3.19
C ALA A 37 -8.27 14.20 1.69
N LEU A 38 -8.31 13.17 0.84
CA LEU A 38 -8.27 13.30 -0.62
C LEU A 38 -9.55 13.97 -1.14
N ALA A 39 -10.72 13.58 -0.63
CA ALA A 39 -12.00 14.18 -1.01
C ALA A 39 -12.08 15.66 -0.64
N GLU A 40 -11.59 16.05 0.55
CA GLU A 40 -11.47 17.45 0.97
C GLU A 40 -10.62 18.29 0.01
N GLN A 41 -9.63 17.67 -0.64
CA GLN A 41 -8.79 18.27 -1.67
C GLN A 41 -9.29 18.01 -3.11
N ARG A 42 -10.50 17.49 -3.24
CA ARG A 42 -11.20 17.24 -4.52
C ARG A 42 -10.50 16.21 -5.43
N TRP A 43 -9.82 15.22 -4.85
CA TRP A 43 -9.23 14.13 -5.60
C TRP A 43 -10.11 12.88 -5.59
N PRO A 44 -10.44 12.30 -6.76
CA PRO A 44 -11.16 11.03 -6.82
C PRO A 44 -10.24 9.89 -6.37
N SER A 45 -10.71 9.07 -5.45
CA SER A 45 -9.94 7.94 -4.94
C SER A 45 -10.78 6.66 -4.91
N TYR A 46 -10.12 5.56 -5.21
CA TYR A 46 -10.65 4.21 -5.20
C TYR A 46 -9.77 3.36 -4.30
N ASP A 47 -10.34 2.78 -3.25
CA ASP A 47 -9.66 1.73 -2.51
C ASP A 47 -10.15 0.36 -2.97
N ILE A 48 -9.31 -0.65 -2.84
CA ILE A 48 -9.65 -2.02 -3.21
C ILE A 48 -9.30 -2.96 -2.07
N ASP A 49 -10.23 -3.84 -1.71
CA ASP A 49 -9.88 -5.06 -1.01
C ASP A 49 -9.30 -6.05 -2.01
N LEU A 50 -8.01 -6.37 -1.88
CA LEU A 50 -7.39 -7.43 -2.66
C LEU A 50 -8.11 -8.76 -2.41
N ARG A 51 -8.03 -9.72 -3.34
CA ARG A 51 -8.69 -11.03 -3.17
C ARG A 51 -8.42 -11.63 -1.79
N GLY A 52 -9.46 -12.19 -1.18
CA GLY A 52 -9.40 -12.82 0.14
C GLY A 52 -9.38 -11.86 1.31
N HIS A 53 -9.25 -10.56 1.09
CA HIS A 53 -9.24 -9.54 2.13
C HIS A 53 -10.58 -8.79 2.20
N GLY A 54 -10.88 -8.23 3.37
CA GLY A 54 -12.05 -7.38 3.61
C GLY A 54 -13.36 -7.99 3.09
N GLN A 55 -13.95 -7.36 2.08
CA GLN A 55 -15.18 -7.78 1.43
C GLN A 55 -14.95 -8.54 0.11
N SER A 56 -13.69 -8.68 -0.34
CA SER A 56 -13.35 -9.42 -1.56
C SER A 56 -13.32 -10.94 -1.35
N GLY A 57 -13.81 -11.70 -2.35
CA GLY A 57 -13.66 -13.16 -2.40
C GLY A 57 -12.59 -13.59 -3.43
N PRO A 58 -12.20 -14.86 -3.44
CA PRO A 58 -12.49 -15.90 -2.45
C PRO A 58 -11.75 -15.66 -1.13
N ARG A 59 -12.23 -16.26 -0.04
CA ARG A 59 -11.63 -16.07 1.30
C ARG A 59 -10.44 -16.99 1.61
N ASP A 60 -10.21 -18.02 0.80
CA ASP A 60 -9.04 -18.89 0.92
C ASP A 60 -7.85 -18.24 0.21
N LEU A 61 -6.86 -17.87 1.01
CA LEU A 61 -5.61 -17.23 0.57
C LEU A 61 -4.46 -18.24 0.46
N SER A 62 -4.68 -19.52 0.77
CA SER A 62 -3.61 -20.52 0.93
C SER A 62 -2.66 -20.63 -0.25
N HIS A 63 -3.14 -20.33 -1.46
CA HIS A 63 -2.39 -20.43 -2.72
C HIS A 63 -2.29 -19.08 -3.47
N THR A 64 -2.69 -17.98 -2.85
CA THR A 64 -2.66 -16.67 -3.49
C THR A 64 -1.22 -16.16 -3.58
N SER A 65 -0.79 -15.77 -4.77
CA SER A 65 0.53 -15.26 -5.09
C SER A 65 0.57 -13.73 -5.15
N MET A 66 1.76 -13.14 -5.20
CA MET A 66 1.94 -11.71 -5.47
C MET A 66 1.43 -11.33 -6.86
N GLN A 67 1.55 -12.24 -7.85
CA GLN A 67 1.03 -12.01 -9.20
C GLN A 67 -0.50 -11.96 -9.22
N ASP A 68 -1.16 -12.73 -8.36
CA ASP A 68 -2.61 -12.68 -8.19
C ASP A 68 -3.08 -11.31 -7.67
N TYR A 69 -2.37 -10.73 -6.71
CA TYR A 69 -2.66 -9.37 -6.23
C TYR A 69 -2.40 -8.31 -7.31
N ALA A 70 -1.34 -8.45 -8.09
CA ALA A 70 -1.09 -7.56 -9.21
C ALA A 70 -2.18 -7.65 -10.28
N ALA A 71 -2.71 -8.85 -10.53
CA ALA A 71 -3.83 -9.06 -11.46
C ALA A 71 -5.11 -8.37 -10.97
N ASP A 72 -5.39 -8.38 -9.66
CA ASP A 72 -6.54 -7.66 -9.09
C ASP A 72 -6.48 -6.15 -9.39
N ILE A 73 -5.32 -5.54 -9.21
CA ILE A 73 -5.12 -4.12 -9.50
C ILE A 73 -5.19 -3.85 -11.01
N THR A 74 -4.64 -4.74 -11.84
CA THR A 74 -4.68 -4.61 -13.30
C THR A 74 -6.13 -4.55 -13.81
N VAL A 75 -7.04 -5.36 -13.25
CA VAL A 75 -8.47 -5.30 -13.59
C VAL A 75 -9.05 -3.91 -13.33
N LEU A 76 -8.72 -3.28 -12.21
CA LEU A 76 -9.21 -1.95 -11.89
C LEU A 76 -8.59 -0.87 -12.79
N VAL A 77 -7.28 -0.95 -13.02
CA VAL A 77 -6.55 -0.02 -13.90
C VAL A 77 -7.13 -0.01 -15.32
N THR A 78 -7.48 -1.18 -15.87
CA THR A 78 -8.06 -1.27 -17.23
C THR A 78 -9.43 -0.61 -17.36
N GLN A 79 -10.12 -0.30 -16.27
CA GLN A 79 -11.40 0.42 -16.27
C GLN A 79 -11.22 1.94 -16.17
N CYS A 80 -10.03 2.42 -15.91
CA CYS A 80 -9.73 3.85 -15.84
C CYS A 80 -9.67 4.46 -17.26
N ARG A 81 -10.26 5.64 -17.44
CA ARG A 81 -10.21 6.36 -18.71
C ARG A 81 -8.84 6.94 -19.05
N GLN A 82 -8.05 7.22 -18.04
CA GLN A 82 -6.67 7.71 -18.12
C GLN A 82 -5.80 6.90 -17.16
N PRO A 83 -4.48 6.83 -17.38
CA PRO A 83 -3.58 6.10 -16.49
C PRO A 83 -3.70 6.60 -15.05
N PRO A 84 -4.06 5.73 -14.08
CA PRO A 84 -4.21 6.13 -12.68
C PRO A 84 -2.86 6.35 -12.00
N VAL A 85 -2.89 7.03 -10.86
CA VAL A 85 -1.78 6.99 -9.90
C VAL A 85 -2.04 5.86 -8.91
N LEU A 86 -1.08 4.95 -8.78
CA LEU A 86 -1.13 3.86 -7.83
C LEU A 86 -0.48 4.28 -6.51
N ILE A 87 -1.23 4.25 -5.42
CA ILE A 87 -0.72 4.53 -4.06
C ILE A 87 -0.80 3.24 -3.26
N GLY A 88 0.34 2.66 -2.93
CA GLY A 88 0.38 1.39 -2.22
C GLY A 88 1.16 1.47 -0.92
N TRP A 89 0.64 0.81 0.14
CA TRP A 89 1.30 0.74 1.42
C TRP A 89 1.95 -0.63 1.64
N SER A 90 3.25 -0.66 2.03
CA SER A 90 3.98 -1.89 2.38
C SER A 90 3.92 -2.94 1.24
N MET A 91 3.29 -4.09 1.45
CA MET A 91 3.03 -5.08 0.40
C MET A 91 2.26 -4.48 -0.78
N GLY A 92 1.22 -3.70 -0.50
CA GLY A 92 0.45 -3.00 -1.54
C GLY A 92 1.31 -2.04 -2.36
N GLY A 93 2.37 -1.48 -1.76
CA GLY A 93 3.37 -0.69 -2.48
C GLY A 93 4.16 -1.51 -3.49
N LEU A 94 4.55 -2.74 -3.14
CA LEU A 94 5.21 -3.64 -4.10
C LEU A 94 4.23 -4.10 -5.20
N VAL A 95 2.96 -4.37 -4.85
CA VAL A 95 1.92 -4.67 -5.85
C VAL A 95 1.75 -3.49 -6.81
N ALA A 96 1.71 -2.25 -6.30
CA ALA A 96 1.65 -1.04 -7.11
C ALA A 96 2.84 -0.95 -8.10
N LEU A 97 4.05 -1.23 -7.62
CA LEU A 97 5.27 -1.25 -8.46
C LEU A 97 5.21 -2.36 -9.53
N MET A 98 4.71 -3.56 -9.20
CA MET A 98 4.53 -4.65 -10.17
C MET A 98 3.59 -4.23 -11.31
N VAL A 99 2.49 -3.57 -11.00
CA VAL A 99 1.53 -3.10 -12.01
C VAL A 99 2.09 -1.89 -12.77
N ALA A 100 2.71 -0.94 -12.08
CA ALA A 100 3.33 0.23 -12.72
C ALA A 100 4.45 -0.16 -13.71
N ALA A 101 5.21 -1.22 -13.42
CA ALA A 101 6.25 -1.75 -14.31
C ALA A 101 5.71 -2.23 -15.67
N THR A 102 4.41 -2.52 -15.78
CA THR A 102 3.76 -2.86 -17.07
C THR A 102 3.46 -1.65 -17.95
N GLY A 103 3.68 -0.43 -17.45
CA GLY A 103 3.33 0.82 -18.15
C GLY A 103 1.86 1.23 -17.98
N ALA A 104 1.11 0.58 -17.09
CA ALA A 104 -0.32 0.82 -16.92
C ALA A 104 -0.68 1.98 -15.97
N ALA A 105 0.32 2.59 -15.31
CA ALA A 105 0.14 3.70 -14.37
C ALA A 105 0.79 4.98 -14.86
N GLY A 106 0.18 6.14 -14.56
CA GLY A 106 0.75 7.46 -14.83
C GLY A 106 1.86 7.83 -13.83
N ALA A 107 1.70 7.42 -12.57
CA ALA A 107 2.71 7.56 -11.52
C ALA A 107 2.48 6.50 -10.43
N CYS A 108 3.48 6.29 -9.59
CA CYS A 108 3.41 5.37 -8.45
C CYS A 108 3.88 6.06 -7.16
N VAL A 109 3.15 5.87 -6.08
CA VAL A 109 3.50 6.32 -4.72
C VAL A 109 3.56 5.11 -3.80
N GLY A 110 4.74 4.83 -3.27
CA GLY A 110 4.94 3.75 -2.30
C GLY A 110 5.06 4.30 -0.88
N LEU A 111 4.10 3.99 -0.02
CA LEU A 111 4.17 4.29 1.41
C LEU A 111 4.90 3.15 2.11
N ALA A 112 6.18 3.37 2.44
CA ALA A 112 7.08 2.34 2.96
C ALA A 112 6.93 1.00 2.24
N PRO A 113 7.04 0.95 0.89
CA PRO A 113 6.76 -0.23 0.11
C PRO A 113 7.75 -1.37 0.40
N SER A 114 7.30 -2.61 0.33
CA SER A 114 8.23 -3.74 0.24
C SER A 114 9.12 -3.56 -0.98
N THR A 115 10.44 -3.72 -0.80
CA THR A 115 11.41 -3.43 -1.88
C THR A 115 11.42 -4.53 -2.93
N PRO A 116 11.47 -4.18 -4.23
CA PRO A 116 11.87 -5.14 -5.26
C PRO A 116 13.27 -5.71 -4.97
N ALA A 117 13.49 -6.91 -5.41
CA ALA A 117 14.79 -7.58 -5.30
C ALA A 117 15.57 -7.45 -6.61
N GLN A 118 16.90 -7.43 -6.52
CA GLN A 118 17.77 -7.49 -7.70
C GLN A 118 18.05 -8.93 -8.14
N GLN A 119 17.91 -9.89 -7.22
CA GLN A 119 18.11 -11.32 -7.47
C GLN A 119 17.24 -12.15 -6.54
N PHE A 120 16.94 -13.37 -6.95
CA PHE A 120 16.18 -14.29 -6.12
C PHE A 120 17.01 -14.84 -4.97
N ASN A 121 16.41 -14.86 -3.77
CA ASN A 121 16.91 -15.63 -2.64
C ASN A 121 16.38 -17.07 -2.73
N THR A 122 17.17 -17.96 -3.32
CA THR A 122 16.81 -19.36 -3.55
C THR A 122 16.70 -20.20 -2.27
N SER A 123 17.17 -19.67 -1.12
CA SER A 123 17.03 -20.36 0.18
C SER A 123 15.61 -20.25 0.75
N VAL A 124 14.78 -19.32 0.24
CA VAL A 124 13.40 -19.17 0.68
C VAL A 124 12.54 -20.28 0.06
N VAL A 125 11.95 -21.09 0.92
CA VAL A 125 10.98 -22.13 0.53
C VAL A 125 9.60 -21.50 0.44
N LEU A 126 8.94 -21.67 -0.70
CA LEU A 126 7.56 -21.22 -0.90
C LEU A 126 6.60 -22.20 -0.19
N ARG A 127 5.80 -21.67 0.71
CA ARG A 127 4.83 -22.43 1.51
C ARG A 127 3.43 -21.98 1.19
N THR A 128 2.48 -22.88 1.26
CA THR A 128 1.06 -22.58 1.20
C THR A 128 0.50 -22.29 2.61
N GLY A 129 -0.75 -21.82 2.67
CA GLY A 129 -1.43 -21.53 3.92
C GLY A 129 -1.58 -20.03 4.18
N GLU A 130 -2.05 -19.72 5.37
CA GLU A 130 -2.38 -18.36 5.78
C GLU A 130 -1.75 -18.00 7.12
N PHE A 131 -1.67 -16.69 7.40
CA PHE A 131 -1.26 -16.15 8.68
C PHE A 131 -2.01 -14.82 8.95
N GLY A 132 -1.90 -14.26 10.13
CA GLY A 132 -2.52 -12.99 10.50
C GLY A 132 -1.54 -11.96 11.01
N GLY A 133 -2.07 -10.93 11.69
CA GLY A 133 -1.29 -9.81 12.23
C GLY A 133 -0.25 -10.23 13.28
N GLU A 134 -0.38 -11.42 13.87
CA GLU A 134 0.55 -11.95 14.86
C GLU A 134 1.99 -12.07 14.32
N GLU A 135 2.15 -12.36 13.03
CA GLU A 135 3.48 -12.41 12.40
C GLU A 135 4.12 -11.03 12.17
N TYR A 136 3.36 -9.97 12.40
CA TYR A 136 3.79 -8.57 12.39
C TYR A 136 3.82 -7.94 13.78
N GLY A 137 3.77 -8.77 14.84
CA GLY A 137 3.83 -8.33 16.23
C GLY A 137 2.53 -7.76 16.79
N ILE A 138 1.40 -7.98 16.08
CA ILE A 138 0.07 -7.58 16.57
C ILE A 138 -0.56 -8.81 17.22
N THR A 139 -0.32 -8.97 18.52
CA THR A 139 -0.73 -10.15 19.30
C THR A 139 -1.90 -9.88 20.24
N SER A 140 -2.30 -8.61 20.39
CA SER A 140 -3.45 -8.20 21.20
C SER A 140 -4.45 -7.44 20.35
N HIS A 141 -5.74 -7.55 20.69
CA HIS A 141 -6.81 -6.73 20.15
C HIS A 141 -7.12 -5.50 21.03
N ASP A 142 -6.39 -5.31 22.14
CA ASP A 142 -6.52 -4.10 22.96
C ASP A 142 -5.77 -2.94 22.30
N PRO A 143 -6.44 -1.81 22.01
CA PRO A 143 -5.78 -0.64 21.44
C PRO A 143 -4.65 -0.06 22.32
N ASP A 144 -4.68 -0.32 23.63
CA ASP A 144 -3.67 0.18 24.54
C ASP A 144 -2.39 -0.70 24.55
N GLU A 145 -2.46 -1.92 24.00
CA GLU A 145 -1.37 -2.89 23.94
C GLU A 145 -0.79 -3.05 22.52
N GLN A 146 -0.49 -1.93 21.84
CA GLN A 146 -0.02 -1.94 20.44
C GLN A 146 1.39 -1.36 20.27
N PRO A 147 2.45 -2.12 20.60
CA PRO A 147 3.83 -1.63 20.46
C PRO A 147 4.26 -1.38 19.01
N ALA A 148 3.61 -2.02 18.06
CA ALA A 148 3.84 -1.80 16.62
C ALA A 148 3.29 -0.46 16.10
N MET A 149 2.48 0.24 16.90
CA MET A 149 1.78 1.48 16.54
C MET A 149 2.06 2.60 17.56
N PRO A 150 3.35 2.96 17.81
CA PRO A 150 3.72 3.81 18.93
C PRO A 150 3.29 5.26 18.81
N ASP A 151 2.98 5.72 17.59
CA ASP A 151 2.61 7.08 17.22
C ASP A 151 1.13 7.25 16.95
N LEU A 152 0.34 6.17 17.01
CA LEU A 152 -1.11 6.23 16.86
C LEU A 152 -1.79 6.48 18.20
N ASP A 153 -2.84 7.31 18.18
CA ASP A 153 -3.76 7.42 19.31
C ASP A 153 -4.66 6.19 19.44
N ARG A 154 -5.49 6.16 20.50
CA ARG A 154 -6.34 5.00 20.79
C ARG A 154 -7.39 4.75 19.70
N GLU A 155 -7.95 5.79 19.10
CA GLU A 155 -8.95 5.68 18.03
C GLU A 155 -8.30 5.19 16.74
N GLU A 156 -7.14 5.72 16.39
CA GLU A 156 -6.34 5.30 15.24
C GLU A 156 -5.90 3.83 15.37
N ARG A 157 -5.51 3.38 16.57
CA ARG A 157 -5.21 1.96 16.86
C ARG A 157 -6.45 1.07 16.72
N ARG A 158 -7.63 1.53 17.14
CA ARG A 158 -8.88 0.80 16.89
C ARG A 158 -9.15 0.65 15.40
N ALA A 159 -8.94 1.68 14.61
CA ALA A 159 -9.08 1.62 13.16
C ALA A 159 -8.07 0.63 12.54
N ALA A 160 -6.82 0.65 13.00
CA ALA A 160 -5.80 -0.31 12.60
C ALA A 160 -6.23 -1.75 12.89
N LEU A 161 -6.65 -2.03 14.12
CA LEU A 161 -7.09 -3.37 14.54
C LEU A 161 -8.33 -3.83 13.76
N ALA A 162 -9.27 -2.93 13.47
CA ALA A 162 -10.47 -3.24 12.69
C ALA A 162 -10.17 -3.54 11.21
N SER A 163 -9.04 -3.09 10.69
CA SER A 163 -8.62 -3.35 9.31
C SER A 163 -7.89 -4.68 9.12
N LEU A 164 -7.51 -5.37 10.21
CA LEU A 164 -6.75 -6.61 10.16
C LEU A 164 -7.53 -7.76 9.54
N GLY A 165 -6.79 -8.62 8.85
CA GLY A 165 -7.30 -9.83 8.22
C GLY A 165 -6.24 -10.94 8.16
N ARG A 166 -6.50 -11.92 7.31
CA ARG A 166 -5.55 -13.00 7.00
C ARG A 166 -4.72 -12.60 5.78
N GLU A 167 -3.60 -13.29 5.59
CA GLU A 167 -2.69 -13.09 4.48
C GLU A 167 -2.17 -14.42 3.94
N SER A 168 -1.86 -14.46 2.65
CA SER A 168 -1.22 -15.59 1.99
C SER A 168 0.22 -15.79 2.44
N ARG A 169 0.54 -17.00 2.90
CA ARG A 169 1.91 -17.39 3.20
C ARG A 169 2.75 -17.48 1.93
N LEU A 170 2.15 -17.92 0.82
CA LEU A 170 2.82 -17.96 -0.50
C LEU A 170 3.25 -16.56 -0.93
N ALA A 171 2.35 -15.58 -0.93
CA ALA A 171 2.68 -14.20 -1.30
C ALA A 171 3.76 -13.58 -0.40
N ARG A 172 3.77 -13.93 0.89
CA ARG A 172 4.83 -13.50 1.81
C ARG A 172 6.18 -14.12 1.45
N ASP A 173 6.22 -15.43 1.22
CA ASP A 173 7.44 -16.15 0.88
C ASP A 173 7.98 -15.70 -0.49
N GLU A 174 7.12 -15.41 -1.47
CA GLU A 174 7.51 -14.82 -2.76
C GLU A 174 8.19 -13.45 -2.58
N ARG A 175 7.66 -12.58 -1.71
CA ARG A 175 8.31 -11.29 -1.38
C ARG A 175 9.68 -11.49 -0.73
N GLN A 176 9.83 -12.47 0.15
CA GLN A 176 11.11 -12.80 0.77
C GLN A 176 12.09 -13.45 -0.22
N ARG A 177 11.56 -14.26 -1.14
CA ARG A 177 12.35 -14.84 -2.24
C ARG A 177 12.81 -13.78 -3.22
N GLY A 178 12.03 -12.75 -3.41
CA GLY A 178 12.31 -11.57 -4.24
C GLY A 178 11.34 -11.45 -5.42
N ILE A 179 10.81 -10.26 -5.58
CA ILE A 179 10.07 -9.82 -6.78
C ILE A 179 11.01 -8.91 -7.56
N ILE A 180 11.37 -9.33 -8.76
CA ILE A 180 12.30 -8.56 -9.62
C ILE A 180 11.49 -7.61 -10.49
N ILE A 181 11.88 -6.32 -10.47
CA ILE A 181 11.35 -5.27 -11.34
C ILE A 181 12.55 -4.60 -11.98
N GLU A 182 12.72 -4.82 -13.28
CA GLU A 182 13.91 -4.35 -14.01
C GLU A 182 13.84 -2.87 -14.33
N ALA A 183 12.63 -2.37 -14.63
CA ALA A 183 12.41 -0.97 -15.00
C ALA A 183 11.04 -0.51 -14.52
N LEU A 184 10.93 0.80 -14.28
CA LEU A 184 9.67 1.45 -13.96
C LEU A 184 9.47 2.61 -14.96
N PRO A 185 8.50 2.49 -15.89
CA PRO A 185 8.32 3.46 -16.96
C PRO A 185 7.57 4.74 -16.54
N CYS A 186 7.17 4.87 -15.29
CA CYS A 186 6.49 6.04 -14.75
C CYS A 186 7.26 6.63 -13.55
N PRO A 187 7.00 7.90 -13.17
CA PRO A 187 7.54 8.52 -11.97
C PRO A 187 7.18 7.73 -10.70
N LEU A 188 8.12 7.69 -9.75
CA LEU A 188 7.98 7.03 -8.47
C LEU A 188 8.31 7.97 -7.31
N LEU A 189 7.37 8.07 -6.36
CA LEU A 189 7.61 8.67 -5.05
C LEU A 189 7.63 7.57 -3.98
N ILE A 190 8.68 7.53 -3.17
CA ILE A 190 8.74 6.70 -1.97
C ILE A 190 8.59 7.59 -0.74
N VAL A 191 7.59 7.28 0.07
CA VAL A 191 7.31 7.96 1.33
C VAL A 191 7.70 7.05 2.48
N THR A 192 8.52 7.53 3.41
CA THR A 192 8.96 6.79 4.58
C THR A 192 8.67 7.55 5.87
N GLY A 193 8.39 6.84 6.95
CA GLY A 193 8.26 7.44 8.27
C GLY A 193 9.58 7.40 9.03
N THR A 194 9.97 8.49 9.71
CA THR A 194 11.24 8.53 10.46
C THR A 194 11.27 7.59 11.66
N ARG A 195 10.12 7.07 12.09
CA ARG A 195 9.97 6.05 13.14
C ARG A 195 9.71 4.64 12.62
N ASP A 196 9.67 4.46 11.29
CA ASP A 196 9.52 3.14 10.69
C ASP A 196 10.85 2.39 10.70
N ARG A 197 10.97 1.45 11.66
CA ARG A 197 12.16 0.61 11.80
C ARG A 197 12.21 -0.55 10.80
N ALA A 198 11.08 -0.94 10.26
CA ALA A 198 11.00 -2.06 9.31
C ALA A 198 11.39 -1.62 7.89
N TRP A 199 10.98 -0.43 7.50
CA TRP A 199 11.17 0.14 6.16
C TRP A 199 11.79 1.54 6.20
N PRO A 200 13.00 1.69 6.78
CA PRO A 200 13.70 2.98 6.82
C PRO A 200 14.15 3.39 5.41
N ARG A 201 14.40 4.68 5.23
CA ARG A 201 14.77 5.29 3.94
C ARG A 201 15.95 4.59 3.25
N GLU A 202 16.91 4.08 4.01
CA GLU A 202 18.13 3.44 3.53
C GLU A 202 17.88 2.14 2.75
N ARG A 203 16.76 1.46 3.01
CA ARG A 203 16.37 0.25 2.26
C ARG A 203 16.17 0.50 0.77
N TYR A 204 15.91 1.75 0.38
CA TYR A 204 15.62 2.14 -1.01
C TYR A 204 16.83 2.69 -1.75
N ASN A 205 18.04 2.63 -1.16
CA ASN A 205 19.26 3.14 -1.81
C ASN A 205 19.71 2.31 -3.01
N HIS A 206 19.21 1.08 -3.17
CA HIS A 206 19.64 0.13 -4.19
C HIS A 206 18.48 -0.30 -5.12
N LEU A 207 17.50 0.59 -5.34
CA LEU A 207 16.51 0.37 -6.38
C LEU A 207 17.17 0.39 -7.75
N GLY A 208 16.75 -0.50 -8.65
CA GLY A 208 17.26 -0.54 -10.04
C GLY A 208 16.73 0.58 -10.93
N PHE A 209 15.96 1.53 -10.40
CA PHE A 209 15.31 2.64 -11.08
C PHE A 209 15.26 3.89 -10.18
N THR A 210 15.01 5.04 -10.77
CA THR A 210 14.96 6.34 -10.07
C THR A 210 13.67 6.47 -9.25
N ALA A 211 13.78 7.15 -8.09
CA ALA A 211 12.65 7.51 -7.26
C ALA A 211 12.91 8.86 -6.58
N ASP A 212 11.84 9.61 -6.37
CA ASP A 212 11.81 10.72 -5.43
C ASP A 212 11.48 10.22 -4.03
N TYR A 213 11.78 11.02 -3.02
CA TYR A 213 11.67 10.61 -1.62
C TYR A 213 11.05 11.69 -0.76
N LEU A 214 10.11 11.26 0.09
CA LEU A 214 9.51 12.08 1.12
C LEU A 214 9.65 11.37 2.48
N SER A 215 10.24 12.05 3.48
CA SER A 215 10.31 11.54 4.84
C SER A 215 9.28 12.25 5.71
N VAL A 216 8.45 11.47 6.40
CA VAL A 216 7.40 11.97 7.29
C VAL A 216 7.89 11.89 8.73
N GLU A 217 8.11 13.06 9.34
CA GLU A 217 8.67 13.16 10.68
C GLU A 217 7.71 12.58 11.74
N GLY A 218 8.22 11.71 12.59
CA GLY A 218 7.49 11.10 13.70
C GLY A 218 6.53 9.96 13.29
N ALA A 219 6.36 9.67 12.00
CA ALA A 219 5.48 8.60 11.57
C ALA A 219 6.15 7.21 11.67
N SER A 220 5.44 6.23 12.22
CA SER A 220 5.74 4.81 12.12
C SER A 220 5.23 4.24 10.79
N HIS A 221 5.41 2.93 10.59
CA HIS A 221 4.82 2.23 9.44
C HIS A 221 3.31 2.43 9.32
N TRP A 222 2.60 2.28 10.44
CA TRP A 222 1.17 2.52 10.54
C TRP A 222 0.79 4.01 10.49
N GLY A 223 1.68 4.88 10.96
CA GLY A 223 1.49 6.32 10.92
C GLY A 223 1.33 6.88 9.53
N LEU A 224 1.94 6.26 8.52
CA LEU A 224 1.80 6.67 7.11
C LEU A 224 0.39 6.49 6.55
N VAL A 225 -0.46 5.70 7.20
CA VAL A 225 -1.83 5.46 6.72
C VAL A 225 -2.91 5.92 7.69
N LEU A 226 -2.63 6.00 9.00
CA LEU A 226 -3.65 6.25 10.00
C LEU A 226 -3.39 7.45 10.91
N GLN A 227 -2.14 7.90 11.11
CA GLN A 227 -1.86 9.03 12.00
C GLN A 227 -2.34 10.34 11.38
N ARG A 228 -3.47 10.87 11.84
CA ARG A 228 -4.11 12.07 11.29
C ARG A 228 -3.16 13.27 11.19
N ARG A 229 -2.28 13.45 12.19
CA ARG A 229 -1.28 14.53 12.17
C ARG A 229 -0.27 14.35 11.03
N ALA A 230 0.23 13.14 10.80
CA ALA A 230 1.14 12.86 9.69
C ALA A 230 0.44 13.03 8.34
N LEU A 231 -0.81 12.53 8.22
CA LEU A 231 -1.61 12.63 7.00
C LEU A 231 -1.85 14.09 6.60
N SER A 232 -2.15 14.97 7.56
CA SER A 232 -2.43 16.39 7.29
C SER A 232 -1.25 17.15 6.66
N SER A 233 -0.02 16.74 6.94
CA SER A 233 1.18 17.32 6.32
C SER A 233 1.63 16.57 5.06
N MET A 234 1.52 15.25 5.06
CA MET A 234 2.03 14.38 4.00
C MET A 234 1.16 14.41 2.73
N ILE A 235 -0.17 14.32 2.88
CA ILE A 235 -1.07 14.23 1.71
C ILE A 235 -0.93 15.43 0.78
N PRO A 236 -0.89 16.69 1.24
CA PRO A 236 -0.63 17.83 0.36
C PRO A 236 0.69 17.76 -0.40
N GLU A 237 1.76 17.24 0.22
CA GLU A 237 3.05 17.05 -0.44
C GLU A 237 2.99 15.96 -1.53
N VAL A 238 2.34 14.83 -1.22
CA VAL A 238 2.11 13.75 -2.18
C VAL A 238 1.30 14.26 -3.37
N LEU A 239 0.21 14.98 -3.14
CA LEU A 239 -0.62 15.52 -4.22
C LEU A 239 0.12 16.56 -5.06
N ARG A 240 0.94 17.43 -4.44
CA ARG A 240 1.79 18.36 -5.16
C ARG A 240 2.77 17.63 -6.06
N TRP A 241 3.42 16.57 -5.56
CA TRP A 241 4.31 15.75 -6.34
C TRP A 241 3.58 15.09 -7.52
N ILE A 242 2.38 14.53 -7.30
CA ILE A 242 1.56 13.93 -8.37
C ILE A 242 1.29 14.96 -9.48
N VAL A 243 0.82 16.17 -9.13
CA VAL A 243 0.54 17.23 -10.12
C VAL A 243 1.77 17.63 -10.96
N GLN A 244 2.97 17.52 -10.38
CA GLN A 244 4.22 17.86 -11.08
C GLN A 244 4.67 16.74 -12.05
N HIS A 245 4.14 15.53 -11.91
CA HIS A 245 4.65 14.34 -12.61
C HIS A 245 3.60 13.63 -13.46
N THR A 246 2.34 14.08 -13.44
CA THR A 246 1.23 13.59 -14.29
C THR A 246 0.59 14.72 -15.06
#